data_08e7b0129c5bb2d567991aecbb9777d0
#
_entry.id   08e7b0129c5bb2d567991aecbb9777d0
#
_cell.length_a   1.000
_cell.length_b   1.000
_cell.length_c   1.000
_cell.angle_alpha   90.00
_cell.angle_beta   90.00
_cell.angle_gamma   90.00
#
_symmetry.space_group_name_H-M   'P 1'
#
loop_
_entity.id
_entity.type
_entity.pdbx_description
1 polymer ?
#
loop_
_entity_poly.entity_id
_entity_poly.type
_entity_poly.pdbx_seq_one_letter_code
_entity_poly.pdbx_strand_id
1 'polypeptide(L)'
;MTNRHKKEYYNEGGCGLEIEFAVEYEPRCRVYIGTGLQKLKDFVGSRGKFTTDPSIGSFLNVEIVLRPFPRDELHEIFSGIVDILSFYENFKFTDHCGVHATFRAEADLKKAFYEILTDGRYDSSRFRHNKYKADFMKTATASSGRLRSYEEYITYQEKVGTKYCGVNFLKAHLVEIRTLNLDWDDVTFFYDAYEEAEARIAAQTAQ
;
A
#
# COMPACT_ATOMS: atom_id res chain seq x y z
N MET A 1 13.40 15.25 -0.15
CA MET A 1 13.72 14.56 -1.42
C MET A 1 12.99 15.26 -2.54
N THR A 2 13.69 15.75 -3.56
CA THR A 2 13.06 16.38 -4.70
C THR A 2 12.38 15.31 -5.57
N ASN A 3 11.32 15.67 -6.30
CA ASN A 3 10.55 14.77 -7.19
C ASN A 3 11.43 14.01 -8.22
N ARG A 4 12.67 14.40 -8.42
CA ARG A 4 13.63 13.78 -9.33
C ARG A 4 14.12 12.41 -8.80
N HIS A 5 14.37 12.28 -7.49
CA HIS A 5 14.79 11.00 -6.88
C HIS A 5 13.66 9.96 -6.84
N LYS A 6 12.39 10.38 -6.72
CA LYS A 6 11.27 9.43 -6.79
C LYS A 6 11.16 8.73 -8.15
N LYS A 7 11.54 9.39 -9.25
CA LYS A 7 11.45 8.83 -10.61
C LYS A 7 12.45 7.72 -10.90
N GLU A 8 13.64 7.76 -10.29
CA GLU A 8 14.71 6.78 -10.56
C GLU A 8 14.43 5.42 -9.91
N TYR A 9 13.83 5.39 -8.73
CA TYR A 9 13.56 4.14 -7.99
C TYR A 9 12.45 3.27 -8.59
N TYR A 10 11.47 3.84 -9.28
CA TYR A 10 10.41 3.07 -9.93
C TYR A 10 10.76 2.59 -11.35
N ASN A 11 11.95 2.95 -11.87
CA ASN A 11 12.36 2.56 -13.23
C ASN A 11 12.80 1.09 -13.34
N GLU A 12 13.08 0.42 -12.23
CA GLU A 12 13.64 -0.94 -12.19
C GLU A 12 12.60 -2.02 -11.84
N GLY A 13 11.32 -1.70 -11.89
CA GLY A 13 10.24 -2.63 -11.52
C GLY A 13 10.27 -2.99 -10.04
N GLY A 14 9.49 -2.33 -9.21
CA GLY A 14 9.45 -2.59 -7.79
C GLY A 14 8.21 -2.01 -7.15
N CYS A 15 7.93 -2.44 -5.91
CA CYS A 15 6.87 -1.92 -5.08
C CYS A 15 7.43 -1.11 -3.93
N GLY A 16 6.94 0.12 -3.76
CA GLY A 16 7.13 0.91 -2.55
C GLY A 16 6.08 0.53 -1.52
N LEU A 17 6.46 0.44 -0.25
CA LEU A 17 5.50 0.24 0.84
C LEU A 17 5.51 1.42 1.81
N GLU A 18 4.31 1.74 2.31
CA GLU A 18 4.10 2.59 3.47
C GLU A 18 3.42 1.72 4.54
N ILE A 19 4.03 1.61 5.72
CA ILE A 19 3.51 0.80 6.84
C ILE A 19 3.20 1.73 7.98
N GLU A 20 1.91 1.86 8.30
CA GLU A 20 1.40 2.70 9.37
C GLU A 20 1.17 1.87 10.63
N PHE A 21 1.64 2.32 11.78
CA PHE A 21 1.35 1.70 13.07
C PHE A 21 1.26 2.73 14.19
N ALA A 22 0.50 2.38 15.21
CA ALA A 22 0.33 3.20 16.41
C ALA A 22 1.28 2.72 17.52
N VAL A 23 1.79 3.66 18.31
CA VAL A 23 2.57 3.34 19.50
C VAL A 23 1.74 3.71 20.73
N GLU A 24 1.37 2.69 21.50
CA GLU A 24 0.68 2.85 22.75
C GLU A 24 1.68 3.30 23.83
N TYR A 25 1.56 4.55 24.28
CA TYR A 25 2.49 5.11 25.25
C TYR A 25 2.04 4.84 26.68
N GLU A 26 2.80 3.99 27.37
CA GLU A 26 2.74 3.89 28.83
C GLU A 26 4.04 4.44 29.43
N PRO A 27 3.98 5.31 30.45
CA PRO A 27 5.19 5.89 31.05
C PRO A 27 6.23 4.86 31.50
N ARG A 28 5.75 3.68 31.94
CA ARG A 28 6.60 2.56 32.37
C ARG A 28 7.35 1.88 31.23
N CYS A 29 6.83 1.98 29.99
CA CYS A 29 7.38 1.33 28.79
C CYS A 29 8.25 2.28 27.95
N ARG A 30 8.55 3.50 28.40
CA ARG A 30 9.27 4.50 27.61
C ARG A 30 10.60 4.00 27.05
N VAL A 31 11.40 3.31 27.87
CA VAL A 31 12.70 2.76 27.44
C VAL A 31 12.52 1.64 26.41
N TYR A 32 11.54 0.79 26.66
CA TYR A 32 11.22 -0.35 25.79
C TYR A 32 10.72 0.11 24.41
N ILE A 33 9.82 1.09 24.38
CA ILE A 33 9.34 1.73 23.15
C ILE A 33 10.51 2.37 22.39
N GLY A 34 11.38 3.12 23.09
CA GLY A 34 12.56 3.74 22.48
C GLY A 34 13.50 2.70 21.84
N THR A 35 13.72 1.57 22.51
CA THR A 35 14.51 0.47 21.98
C THR A 35 13.88 -0.16 20.73
N GLY A 36 12.56 -0.38 20.74
CA GLY A 36 11.84 -0.92 19.60
C GLY A 36 11.90 0.00 18.37
N LEU A 37 11.65 1.29 18.57
CA LEU A 37 11.77 2.28 17.48
C LEU A 37 13.20 2.39 16.96
N GLN A 38 14.22 2.27 17.82
CA GLN A 38 15.62 2.28 17.38
C GLN A 38 15.95 1.03 16.56
N LYS A 39 15.51 -0.16 16.99
CA LYS A 39 15.68 -1.39 16.21
C LYS A 39 15.04 -1.30 14.83
N LEU A 40 13.79 -0.77 14.73
CA LEU A 40 13.14 -0.53 13.45
C LEU A 40 13.96 0.42 12.58
N LYS A 41 14.47 1.54 13.14
CA LYS A 41 15.30 2.49 12.40
C LYS A 41 16.59 1.86 11.90
N ASP A 42 17.28 1.09 12.75
CA ASP A 42 18.52 0.41 12.39
C ASP A 42 18.27 -0.66 11.30
N PHE A 43 17.17 -1.41 11.42
CA PHE A 43 16.78 -2.41 10.43
C PHE A 43 16.40 -1.79 9.09
N VAL A 44 15.57 -0.76 9.09
CA VAL A 44 15.17 -0.05 7.87
C VAL A 44 16.34 0.69 7.23
N GLY A 45 17.19 1.35 8.05
CA GLY A 45 18.38 2.03 7.60
C GLY A 45 18.13 2.99 6.42
N SER A 46 18.93 2.87 5.37
CA SER A 46 18.80 3.68 4.14
C SER A 46 17.68 3.21 3.19
N ARG A 47 17.04 2.08 3.49
CA ARG A 47 15.98 1.48 2.65
C ARG A 47 14.66 2.25 2.75
N GLY A 48 14.49 3.09 3.76
CA GLY A 48 13.27 3.85 3.96
C GLY A 48 13.46 5.06 4.87
N LYS A 49 12.35 5.65 5.24
CA LYS A 49 12.29 6.76 6.20
C LYS A 49 11.12 6.57 7.14
N PHE A 50 11.24 7.18 8.32
CA PHE A 50 10.17 7.27 9.30
C PHE A 50 9.51 8.66 9.20
N THR A 51 8.21 8.67 9.25
CA THR A 51 7.39 9.89 9.33
C THR A 51 6.27 9.69 10.34
N THR A 52 5.48 10.72 10.57
CA THR A 52 4.31 10.67 11.45
C THR A 52 3.07 10.94 10.62
N ASP A 53 2.02 10.15 10.81
CA ASP A 53 0.71 10.41 10.22
C ASP A 53 -0.30 10.76 11.32
N PRO A 54 -0.74 12.02 11.41
CA PRO A 54 -1.72 12.45 12.41
C PRO A 54 -3.11 11.83 12.21
N SER A 55 -3.38 11.16 11.09
CA SER A 55 -4.66 10.52 10.82
C SER A 55 -4.87 9.22 11.60
N ILE A 56 -3.82 8.62 12.14
CA ILE A 56 -3.87 7.33 12.85
C ILE A 56 -4.54 7.44 14.24
N GLY A 57 -4.67 8.63 14.79
CA GLY A 57 -5.54 8.89 15.95
C GLY A 57 -5.05 8.38 17.32
N SER A 58 -3.77 7.99 17.46
CA SER A 58 -3.14 7.54 18.72
C SER A 58 -2.10 8.54 19.23
N PHE A 59 -1.51 8.27 20.39
CA PHE A 59 -0.55 9.17 21.03
C PHE A 59 0.74 9.39 20.25
N LEU A 60 1.21 8.36 19.54
CA LEU A 60 2.35 8.45 18.63
C LEU A 60 2.06 7.57 17.42
N ASN A 61 1.91 8.22 16.28
CA ASN A 61 1.64 7.58 15.00
C ASN A 61 2.93 7.52 14.21
N VAL A 62 3.30 6.37 13.75
CA VAL A 62 4.52 6.14 12.99
C VAL A 62 4.18 5.53 11.64
N GLU A 63 4.77 6.09 10.61
CA GLU A 63 4.71 5.57 9.27
C GLU A 63 6.14 5.25 8.80
N ILE A 64 6.35 4.04 8.33
CA ILE A 64 7.58 3.62 7.66
C ILE A 64 7.33 3.70 6.16
N VAL A 65 8.06 4.56 5.46
CA VAL A 65 7.99 4.69 4.00
C VAL A 65 9.21 4.03 3.40
N LEU A 66 9.05 2.85 2.80
CA LEU A 66 10.09 2.14 2.07
C LEU A 66 10.18 2.67 0.63
N ARG A 67 11.41 2.73 0.10
CA ARG A 67 11.61 2.93 -1.33
C ARG A 67 11.15 1.69 -2.10
N PRO A 68 10.93 1.78 -3.41
CA PRO A 68 10.61 0.60 -4.21
C PRO A 68 11.72 -0.45 -4.19
N PHE A 69 11.32 -1.71 -4.04
CA PHE A 69 12.17 -2.88 -4.06
C PHE A 69 11.57 -3.96 -4.97
N PRO A 70 12.41 -4.82 -5.57
CA PRO A 70 11.97 -6.08 -6.16
C PRO A 70 11.27 -6.96 -5.11
N ARG A 71 10.45 -7.90 -5.58
CA ARG A 71 9.57 -8.73 -4.73
C ARG A 71 10.30 -9.45 -3.60
N ASP A 72 11.39 -10.16 -3.94
CA ASP A 72 12.11 -10.99 -2.96
C ASP A 72 12.79 -10.13 -1.87
N GLU A 73 13.42 -9.02 -2.26
CA GLU A 73 14.04 -8.09 -1.33
C GLU A 73 12.99 -7.40 -0.45
N LEU A 74 11.84 -7.04 -1.03
CA LEU A 74 10.73 -6.44 -0.30
C LEU A 74 10.14 -7.40 0.72
N HIS A 75 10.05 -8.71 0.40
CA HIS A 75 9.59 -9.74 1.33
C HIS A 75 10.48 -9.81 2.56
N GLU A 76 11.81 -9.85 2.39
CA GLU A 76 12.75 -9.90 3.51
C GLU A 76 12.61 -8.66 4.40
N ILE A 77 12.53 -7.47 3.79
CA ILE A 77 12.37 -6.21 4.53
C ILE A 77 11.03 -6.16 5.28
N PHE A 78 9.94 -6.54 4.61
CA PHE A 78 8.61 -6.53 5.21
C PHE A 78 8.52 -7.51 6.38
N SER A 79 8.98 -8.74 6.21
CA SER A 79 8.98 -9.76 7.26
C SER A 79 9.77 -9.33 8.48
N GLY A 80 10.96 -8.76 8.28
CA GLY A 80 11.78 -8.23 9.39
C GLY A 80 11.11 -7.06 10.13
N ILE A 81 10.37 -6.20 9.43
CA ILE A 81 9.59 -5.14 10.08
C ILE A 81 8.44 -5.75 10.90
N VAL A 82 7.70 -6.71 10.33
CA VAL A 82 6.59 -7.41 11.01
C VAL A 82 7.08 -8.11 12.27
N ASP A 83 8.21 -8.80 12.21
CA ASP A 83 8.82 -9.47 13.36
C ASP A 83 9.14 -8.48 14.48
N ILE A 84 9.75 -7.34 14.15
CA ILE A 84 10.04 -6.30 15.14
C ILE A 84 8.75 -5.71 15.72
N LEU A 85 7.76 -5.38 14.88
CA LEU A 85 6.48 -4.83 15.35
C LEU A 85 5.74 -5.82 16.27
N SER A 86 5.77 -7.11 15.95
CA SER A 86 5.12 -8.17 16.73
C SER A 86 5.81 -8.44 18.06
N PHE A 87 7.13 -8.22 18.15
CA PHE A 87 7.90 -8.43 19.37
C PHE A 87 7.60 -7.38 20.45
N TYR A 88 7.24 -6.15 20.06
CA TYR A 88 7.00 -5.05 20.99
C TYR A 88 5.50 -4.83 21.19
N GLU A 89 4.97 -5.26 22.35
CA GLU A 89 3.53 -5.19 22.68
C GLU A 89 2.92 -3.78 22.59
N ASN A 90 3.74 -2.74 22.69
CA ASN A 90 3.31 -1.34 22.58
C ASN A 90 3.10 -0.88 21.13
N PHE A 91 3.54 -1.66 20.13
CA PHE A 91 3.28 -1.37 18.74
C PHE A 91 1.96 -2.03 18.34
N LYS A 92 1.04 -1.21 17.86
CA LYS A 92 -0.32 -1.65 17.53
C LYS A 92 -0.65 -1.38 16.08
N PHE A 93 -1.23 -2.37 15.44
CA PHE A 93 -1.81 -2.24 14.12
C PHE A 93 -3.33 -2.15 14.27
N THR A 94 -3.82 -0.91 14.44
CA THR A 94 -5.23 -0.61 14.72
C THR A 94 -6.04 -0.44 13.44
N ASP A 95 -7.37 -0.27 13.55
CA ASP A 95 -8.26 0.02 12.41
C ASP A 95 -7.94 1.33 11.68
N HIS A 96 -7.09 2.17 12.26
CA HIS A 96 -6.61 3.41 11.66
C HIS A 96 -5.27 3.24 10.91
N CYS A 97 -4.59 2.13 11.12
CA CYS A 97 -3.32 1.80 10.47
C CYS A 97 -3.56 1.07 9.16
N GLY A 98 -2.61 1.07 8.27
CA GLY A 98 -2.68 0.36 7.00
C GLY A 98 -1.31 0.08 6.42
N VAL A 99 -1.26 -0.85 5.49
CA VAL A 99 -0.13 -1.00 4.58
C VAL A 99 -0.57 -0.46 3.22
N HIS A 100 0.23 0.43 2.65
CA HIS A 100 0.01 0.94 1.30
C HIS A 100 1.10 0.40 0.38
N ALA A 101 0.69 -0.20 -0.73
CA ALA A 101 1.61 -0.66 -1.78
C ALA A 101 1.50 0.27 -2.99
N THR A 102 2.64 0.70 -3.52
CA THR A 102 2.69 1.63 -4.65
C THR A 102 3.55 1.04 -5.76
N PHE A 103 2.97 0.90 -6.96
CA PHE A 103 3.61 0.41 -8.17
C PHE A 103 3.69 1.52 -9.21
N ARG A 104 4.71 1.46 -10.08
CA ARG A 104 4.74 2.32 -11.26
C ARG A 104 3.73 1.83 -12.28
N ALA A 105 2.88 2.73 -12.78
CA ALA A 105 1.90 2.38 -13.80
C ALA A 105 1.56 3.59 -14.67
N GLU A 106 1.76 3.47 -15.95
CA GLU A 106 1.24 4.37 -16.97
C GLU A 106 -0.23 4.02 -17.27
N ALA A 107 -0.89 4.84 -18.09
CA ALA A 107 -2.35 4.76 -18.30
C ALA A 107 -2.84 3.36 -18.70
N ASP A 108 -2.17 2.71 -19.66
CA ASP A 108 -2.58 1.40 -20.17
C ASP A 108 -2.40 0.32 -19.10
N LEU A 109 -1.29 0.38 -18.35
CA LEU A 109 -1.03 -0.55 -17.26
C LEU A 109 -2.03 -0.38 -16.11
N LYS A 110 -2.40 0.86 -15.78
CA LYS A 110 -3.46 1.13 -14.79
C LYS A 110 -4.79 0.54 -15.20
N LYS A 111 -5.16 0.67 -16.48
CA LYS A 111 -6.39 0.09 -17.02
C LYS A 111 -6.35 -1.44 -16.96
N ALA A 112 -5.27 -2.06 -17.43
CA ALA A 112 -5.11 -3.51 -17.36
C ALA A 112 -5.14 -4.02 -15.90
N PHE A 113 -4.49 -3.31 -14.99
CA PHE A 113 -4.51 -3.65 -13.56
C PHE A 113 -5.92 -3.53 -12.96
N TYR A 114 -6.67 -2.47 -13.30
CA TYR A 114 -8.06 -2.32 -12.89
C TYR A 114 -8.95 -3.49 -13.38
N GLU A 115 -8.79 -3.87 -14.65
CA GLU A 115 -9.54 -4.97 -15.26
C GLU A 115 -9.25 -6.31 -14.56
N ILE A 116 -7.98 -6.56 -14.22
CA ILE A 116 -7.58 -7.74 -13.45
C ILE A 116 -8.22 -7.75 -12.06
N LEU A 117 -8.18 -6.62 -11.35
CA LEU A 117 -8.78 -6.53 -10.02
C LEU A 117 -10.30 -6.69 -10.02
N THR A 118 -10.95 -6.47 -11.15
CA THR A 118 -12.42 -6.51 -11.28
C THR A 118 -12.95 -7.74 -12.03
N ASP A 119 -12.08 -8.64 -12.50
CA ASP A 119 -12.51 -9.82 -13.28
C ASP A 119 -13.08 -10.99 -12.45
N GLY A 120 -13.22 -10.78 -11.14
CA GLY A 120 -13.82 -11.73 -10.19
C GLY A 120 -12.87 -12.83 -9.68
N ARG A 121 -11.62 -12.88 -10.17
CA ARG A 121 -10.60 -13.81 -9.66
C ARG A 121 -10.02 -13.33 -8.33
N TYR A 122 -10.07 -12.04 -8.10
CA TYR A 122 -9.51 -11.43 -6.91
C TYR A 122 -10.58 -11.23 -5.85
N ASP A 123 -10.42 -11.93 -4.73
CA ASP A 123 -11.34 -11.83 -3.59
C ASP A 123 -11.15 -10.51 -2.84
N SER A 124 -12.19 -9.68 -2.89
CA SER A 124 -12.22 -8.40 -2.19
C SER A 124 -12.19 -8.52 -0.66
N SER A 125 -12.41 -9.72 -0.10
CA SER A 125 -12.32 -9.96 1.34
C SER A 125 -10.91 -9.78 1.90
N ARG A 126 -9.88 -9.83 1.02
CA ARG A 126 -8.49 -9.58 1.36
C ARG A 126 -8.17 -8.10 1.63
N PHE A 127 -9.05 -7.20 1.21
CA PHE A 127 -8.89 -5.79 1.53
C PHE A 127 -9.34 -5.52 2.97
N ARG A 128 -8.47 -4.91 3.74
CA ARG A 128 -8.81 -4.48 5.09
C ARG A 128 -9.91 -3.42 5.05
N HIS A 129 -10.98 -3.64 5.80
CA HIS A 129 -11.96 -2.62 6.09
C HIS A 129 -11.38 -1.59 7.07
N ASN A 130 -10.78 -0.55 6.54
CA ASN A 130 -10.45 0.63 7.33
C ASN A 130 -11.71 1.49 7.47
N LYS A 131 -11.97 2.02 8.66
CA LYS A 131 -13.12 2.87 8.97
C LYS A 131 -13.35 4.02 7.98
N TYR A 132 -12.30 4.45 7.29
CA TYR A 132 -12.32 5.59 6.37
C TYR A 132 -12.18 5.22 4.89
N LYS A 133 -11.82 3.98 4.57
CA LYS A 133 -11.54 3.56 3.19
C LYS A 133 -12.58 2.52 2.77
N ALA A 134 -13.36 2.84 1.76
CA ALA A 134 -14.29 1.89 1.21
C ALA A 134 -13.54 0.73 0.53
N ASP A 135 -14.06 -0.47 0.68
CA ASP A 135 -13.66 -1.64 -0.10
C ASP A 135 -13.57 -1.27 -1.59
N PHE A 136 -12.49 -1.72 -2.25
CA PHE A 136 -12.28 -1.45 -3.66
C PHE A 136 -13.47 -1.89 -4.51
N MET A 137 -13.97 -3.12 -4.33
CA MET A 137 -15.10 -3.63 -5.10
C MET A 137 -16.39 -2.86 -4.84
N LYS A 138 -16.61 -2.38 -3.63
CA LYS A 138 -17.75 -1.49 -3.32
C LYS A 138 -17.65 -0.17 -4.07
N THR A 139 -16.46 0.37 -4.25
CA THR A 139 -16.24 1.59 -5.02
C THR A 139 -16.20 1.34 -6.53
N ALA A 140 -15.72 0.19 -6.97
CA ALA A 140 -15.74 -0.23 -8.36
C ALA A 140 -17.14 -0.59 -8.87
N THR A 141 -18.08 -0.92 -7.96
CA THR A 141 -19.46 -1.23 -8.29
C THR A 141 -20.32 0.05 -8.20
N ALA A 142 -21.12 0.32 -9.22
CA ALA A 142 -22.09 1.39 -9.22
C ALA A 142 -23.31 1.04 -8.33
N SER A 143 -24.10 2.05 -7.94
CA SER A 143 -25.34 1.84 -7.17
C SER A 143 -26.37 0.93 -7.86
N SER A 144 -26.27 0.78 -9.18
CA SER A 144 -27.06 -0.16 -9.97
C SER A 144 -26.61 -1.63 -9.84
N GLY A 145 -25.53 -1.93 -9.12
CA GLY A 145 -24.92 -3.26 -9.03
C GLY A 145 -23.98 -3.62 -10.18
N ARG A 146 -23.84 -2.75 -11.20
CA ARG A 146 -22.94 -2.95 -12.35
C ARG A 146 -21.53 -2.50 -12.00
N LEU A 147 -20.51 -3.24 -12.45
CA LEU A 147 -19.13 -2.76 -12.43
C LEU A 147 -18.99 -1.50 -13.29
N ARG A 148 -18.25 -0.52 -12.78
CA ARG A 148 -17.83 0.65 -13.56
C ARG A 148 -16.77 0.22 -14.58
N SER A 149 -16.71 0.90 -15.72
CA SER A 149 -15.51 0.86 -16.55
C SER A 149 -14.35 1.56 -15.83
N TYR A 150 -13.12 1.37 -16.31
CA TYR A 150 -11.97 2.08 -15.76
C TYR A 150 -12.16 3.60 -15.78
N GLU A 151 -12.64 4.15 -16.89
CA GLU A 151 -12.89 5.58 -17.08
C GLU A 151 -13.99 6.11 -16.14
N GLU A 152 -15.06 5.34 -15.93
CA GLU A 152 -16.10 5.66 -14.95
C GLU A 152 -15.56 5.62 -13.52
N TYR A 153 -14.64 4.70 -13.22
CA TYR A 153 -14.00 4.60 -11.92
C TYR A 153 -13.07 5.78 -11.64
N ILE A 154 -12.29 6.20 -12.62
CA ILE A 154 -11.46 7.42 -12.54
C ILE A 154 -12.33 8.64 -12.23
N THR A 155 -13.40 8.85 -13.01
CA THR A 155 -14.37 9.94 -12.77
C THR A 155 -14.98 9.88 -11.37
N TYR A 156 -15.29 8.67 -10.88
CA TYR A 156 -15.78 8.47 -9.52
C TYR A 156 -14.72 8.88 -8.48
N GLN A 157 -13.46 8.48 -8.64
CA GLN A 157 -12.37 8.84 -7.73
C GLN A 157 -12.12 10.36 -7.68
N GLU A 158 -12.19 11.05 -8.81
CA GLU A 158 -12.08 12.51 -8.88
C GLU A 158 -13.17 13.19 -8.04
N LYS A 159 -14.37 12.65 -8.08
CA LYS A 159 -15.53 13.21 -7.38
C LYS A 159 -15.49 12.97 -5.87
N VAL A 160 -15.15 11.76 -5.42
CA VAL A 160 -15.22 11.38 -3.99
C VAL A 160 -13.92 11.62 -3.23
N GLY A 161 -12.81 11.76 -3.94
CA GLY A 161 -11.46 11.87 -3.38
C GLY A 161 -10.79 10.51 -3.15
N THR A 162 -9.53 10.41 -3.53
CA THR A 162 -8.77 9.15 -3.53
C THR A 162 -8.56 8.54 -2.16
N LYS A 163 -8.54 9.35 -1.10
CA LYS A 163 -8.36 8.87 0.27
C LYS A 163 -9.47 7.94 0.77
N TYR A 164 -10.61 7.92 0.08
CA TYR A 164 -11.75 7.06 0.42
C TYR A 164 -11.83 5.80 -0.44
N CYS A 165 -10.91 5.61 -1.38
CA CYS A 165 -10.86 4.46 -2.28
C CYS A 165 -9.74 3.51 -1.86
N GLY A 166 -9.99 2.20 -1.91
CA GLY A 166 -9.00 1.18 -1.57
C GLY A 166 -7.81 1.14 -2.54
N VAL A 167 -8.04 1.51 -3.81
CA VAL A 167 -7.00 1.64 -4.83
C VAL A 167 -7.08 3.03 -5.44
N ASN A 168 -5.96 3.73 -5.52
CA ASN A 168 -5.84 5.07 -6.07
C ASN A 168 -5.14 5.03 -7.43
N PHE A 169 -5.87 5.34 -8.49
CA PHE A 169 -5.38 5.41 -9.87
C PHE A 169 -5.06 6.83 -10.34
N LEU A 170 -5.40 7.87 -9.55
CA LEU A 170 -5.19 9.27 -9.95
C LEU A 170 -3.75 9.76 -9.77
N LYS A 171 -2.90 9.01 -9.06
CA LYS A 171 -1.47 9.37 -8.97
C LYS A 171 -0.84 9.30 -10.36
N ALA A 172 -0.16 10.37 -10.78
CA ALA A 172 0.60 10.36 -12.03
C ALA A 172 1.65 9.24 -12.02
N HIS A 173 1.71 8.43 -13.06
CA HIS A 173 2.68 7.33 -13.24
C HIS A 173 2.71 6.28 -12.12
N LEU A 174 1.74 6.26 -11.22
CA LEU A 174 1.66 5.32 -10.09
C LEU A 174 0.24 4.80 -9.89
N VAL A 175 0.13 3.57 -9.39
CA VAL A 175 -1.05 3.04 -8.73
C VAL A 175 -0.72 2.77 -7.28
N GLU A 176 -1.65 3.07 -6.38
CA GLU A 176 -1.46 2.88 -4.94
C GLU A 176 -2.62 2.07 -4.37
N ILE A 177 -2.31 0.92 -3.78
CA ILE A 177 -3.23 0.11 -2.99
C ILE A 177 -3.13 0.58 -1.55
N ARG A 178 -4.26 0.89 -0.89
CA ARG A 178 -4.29 1.60 0.40
C ARG A 178 -4.93 0.83 1.53
N THR A 179 -5.30 -0.42 1.31
CA THR A 179 -6.11 -1.18 2.26
C THR A 179 -5.57 -2.58 2.49
N LEU A 180 -4.25 -2.70 2.63
CA LEU A 180 -3.61 -3.97 2.94
C LEU A 180 -3.52 -4.18 4.46
N ASN A 181 -3.55 -5.44 4.86
CA ASN A 181 -3.17 -5.85 6.20
C ASN A 181 -1.63 -5.87 6.35
N LEU A 182 -1.18 -6.03 7.58
CA LEU A 182 0.22 -6.31 7.87
C LEU A 182 0.52 -7.80 7.59
N ASP A 183 0.24 -8.22 6.35
CA ASP A 183 0.34 -9.59 5.87
C ASP A 183 1.02 -9.59 4.50
N TRP A 184 2.03 -10.45 4.34
CA TRP A 184 2.76 -10.56 3.08
C TRP A 184 1.89 -11.16 1.96
N ASP A 185 0.97 -12.05 2.29
CA ASP A 185 0.07 -12.65 1.29
C ASP A 185 -0.82 -11.61 0.62
N ASP A 186 -1.22 -10.56 1.37
CA ASP A 186 -1.95 -9.43 0.80
C ASP A 186 -1.08 -8.62 -0.16
N VAL A 187 0.19 -8.38 0.18
CA VAL A 187 1.14 -7.67 -0.68
C VAL A 187 1.43 -8.48 -1.94
N THR A 188 1.68 -9.79 -1.79
CA THR A 188 1.95 -10.72 -2.89
C THR A 188 0.81 -10.76 -3.90
N PHE A 189 -0.43 -10.80 -3.42
CA PHE A 189 -1.62 -10.79 -4.25
C PHE A 189 -1.65 -9.62 -5.25
N PHE A 190 -1.31 -8.42 -4.78
CA PHE A 190 -1.25 -7.24 -5.65
C PHE A 190 -0.02 -7.22 -6.55
N TYR A 191 1.08 -7.83 -6.10
CA TYR A 191 2.24 -8.03 -6.95
C TYR A 191 1.90 -8.94 -8.13
N ASP A 192 1.24 -10.08 -7.88
CA ASP A 192 0.81 -11.02 -8.92
C ASP A 192 -0.14 -10.35 -9.93
N ALA A 193 -1.09 -9.55 -9.43
CA ALA A 193 -2.01 -8.79 -10.27
C ALA A 193 -1.28 -7.75 -11.13
N TYR A 194 -0.27 -7.10 -10.57
CA TYR A 194 0.54 -6.11 -11.28
C TYR A 194 1.40 -6.76 -12.37
N GLU A 195 2.10 -7.86 -12.06
CA GLU A 195 2.91 -8.60 -13.00
C GLU A 195 2.06 -9.17 -14.15
N GLU A 196 0.84 -9.65 -13.86
CA GLU A 196 -0.10 -10.07 -14.89
C GLU A 196 -0.51 -8.91 -15.81
N ALA A 197 -0.74 -7.72 -15.24
CA ALA A 197 -1.07 -6.54 -16.04
C ALA A 197 0.08 -6.14 -16.97
N GLU A 198 1.33 -6.16 -16.47
CA GLU A 198 2.53 -5.93 -17.28
C GLU A 198 2.64 -6.94 -18.43
N ALA A 199 2.42 -8.23 -18.15
CA ALA A 199 2.47 -9.28 -19.16
C ALA A 199 1.40 -9.09 -20.25
N ARG A 200 0.17 -8.66 -19.88
CA ARG A 200 -0.90 -8.36 -20.84
C ARG A 200 -0.52 -7.21 -21.78
N ILE A 201 0.06 -6.12 -21.25
CA ILE A 201 0.50 -4.99 -22.06
C ILE A 201 1.65 -5.40 -22.99
N ALA A 202 2.64 -6.14 -22.48
CA ALA A 202 3.74 -6.62 -23.30
C ALA A 202 3.27 -7.51 -24.47
N ALA A 203 2.29 -8.38 -24.24
CA ALA A 203 1.71 -9.23 -25.28
C ALA A 203 0.95 -8.44 -26.36
N GLN A 204 0.30 -7.32 -26.00
CA GLN A 204 -0.41 -6.45 -26.96
C GLN A 204 0.56 -5.65 -27.86
N THR A 205 1.73 -5.28 -27.31
CA THR A 205 2.75 -4.50 -28.06
C THR A 205 3.60 -5.38 -28.98
N ALA A 206 3.57 -6.71 -28.82
CA ALA A 206 4.32 -7.67 -29.63
C ALA A 206 3.54 -8.15 -30.90
N GLN A 207 2.28 -7.74 -31.04
CA GLN A 207 1.42 -8.02 -32.20
C GLN A 207 1.39 -6.84 -33.18
#